data_52178952b79c54b62714f94aff16262e
#
_entry.id   52178952b79c54b62714f94aff16262e
#
_cell.length_a   1.000
_cell.length_b   1.000
_cell.length_c   1.000
_cell.angle_alpha   90.00
_cell.angle_beta   90.00
_cell.angle_gamma   90.00
#
_symmetry.space_group_name_H-M   'P 1'
#
loop_
_entity.id
_entity.type
_entity.pdbx_description
1 polymer ?
#
loop_
_entity_poly.entity_id
_entity_poly.type
_entity_poly.pdbx_seq_one_letter_code
_entity_poly.pdbx_strand_id
1 'polypeptide(L)'
;MVKIKGRAFYHKKTKELVKFIHPNNIAVLAHEDIDSTAAETLIDKKVKAVINVKPSMTGRFMQDGVIRLLNKQIRVFDIHSSEIGPWVNQREVEINQDRLFLDYSGRKIEIGFLQEYTQPLISALNEKAAGKKTEAFEDFCGNSFYYASRDLETLLKQWENWKGSNSLQGQDVCIVIRGADYVQDLYYANKYFLPPGMCRIAVDGAADEMRKMGECPDYIIGDMDSVSNSSLCSGARLIVHEDRDGRAPGLHQIQKQKLTAETVRFVGLSEDAAIAFALKEGAEKIYLIGGHRDMEEYLSKGRKGMGSSLLMRMLAGSRIIDLKGIHHVMKAKKNEPWWKNKLHSLFSLYSRAELRKNGKEVKIKA
;
A
#
# COMPACT_ATOMS: atom_id res chain seq x y z
N MET A 1 -8.59 -34.20 10.45
CA MET A 1 -9.25 -33.67 9.25
C MET A 1 -9.72 -32.26 9.57
N VAL A 2 -9.28 -31.28 8.78
CA VAL A 2 -9.63 -29.89 9.06
C VAL A 2 -10.95 -29.57 8.36
N LYS A 3 -11.93 -29.18 9.16
CA LYS A 3 -13.25 -28.78 8.71
C LYS A 3 -13.46 -27.31 9.06
N ILE A 4 -13.71 -26.46 8.05
CA ILE A 4 -13.98 -25.03 8.23
C ILE A 4 -15.42 -24.77 7.81
N LYS A 5 -16.25 -24.30 8.75
CA LYS A 5 -17.62 -23.89 8.48
C LYS A 5 -17.80 -22.41 8.80
N GLY A 6 -18.55 -21.70 7.96
CA GLY A 6 -18.87 -20.28 8.20
C GLY A 6 -19.67 -19.67 7.07
N ARG A 7 -20.18 -18.46 7.33
CA ARG A 7 -20.91 -17.70 6.33
C ARG A 7 -19.93 -17.09 5.33
N ALA A 8 -20.14 -17.34 4.05
CA ALA A 8 -19.34 -16.82 2.95
C ALA A 8 -19.84 -15.45 2.50
N PHE A 9 -18.91 -14.55 2.21
CA PHE A 9 -19.23 -13.26 1.60
C PHE A 9 -18.36 -13.09 0.35
N TYR A 10 -18.99 -12.74 -0.76
CA TYR A 10 -18.33 -12.58 -2.06
C TYR A 10 -18.41 -11.17 -2.58
N HIS A 11 -17.31 -10.69 -3.11
CA HIS A 11 -17.27 -9.53 -4.00
C HIS A 11 -16.09 -9.62 -4.96
N LYS A 12 -16.28 -9.13 -6.20
CA LYS A 12 -15.22 -9.12 -7.24
C LYS A 12 -14.02 -8.27 -6.85
N LYS A 13 -14.24 -7.19 -6.09
CA LYS A 13 -13.19 -6.29 -5.61
C LYS A 13 -12.99 -6.50 -4.11
N THR A 14 -11.79 -6.87 -3.68
CA THR A 14 -11.46 -7.09 -2.26
C THR A 14 -11.78 -5.87 -1.42
N LYS A 15 -11.47 -4.65 -1.89
CA LYS A 15 -11.76 -3.40 -1.20
C LYS A 15 -13.25 -3.17 -0.92
N GLU A 16 -14.14 -3.71 -1.73
CA GLU A 16 -15.58 -3.63 -1.47
C GLU A 16 -16.02 -4.70 -0.48
N LEU A 17 -15.49 -5.94 -0.63
CA LEU A 17 -15.80 -7.03 0.29
C LEU A 17 -15.53 -6.64 1.74
N VAL A 18 -14.38 -6.02 2.02
CA VAL A 18 -13.96 -5.67 3.38
C VAL A 18 -14.82 -4.59 4.04
N LYS A 19 -15.66 -3.87 3.29
CA LYS A 19 -16.59 -2.88 3.85
C LYS A 19 -17.73 -3.56 4.64
N PHE A 20 -18.09 -4.80 4.30
CA PHE A 20 -19.25 -5.49 4.89
C PHE A 20 -18.96 -6.90 5.46
N ILE A 21 -17.76 -7.45 5.26
CA ILE A 21 -17.40 -8.73 5.87
C ILE A 21 -17.12 -8.55 7.37
N HIS A 22 -17.59 -9.50 8.18
CA HIS A 22 -17.40 -9.52 9.62
C HIS A 22 -16.36 -10.56 10.05
N PRO A 23 -15.79 -10.45 11.26
CA PRO A 23 -14.88 -11.46 11.79
C PRO A 23 -15.49 -12.88 11.78
N ASN A 24 -14.64 -13.88 11.61
CA ASN A 24 -15.00 -15.30 11.53
C ASN A 24 -15.83 -15.72 10.30
N ASN A 25 -16.07 -14.82 9.34
CA ASN A 25 -16.67 -15.18 8.06
C ASN A 25 -15.60 -15.66 7.06
N ILE A 26 -16.05 -16.34 6.01
CA ILE A 26 -15.22 -16.80 4.91
C ILE A 26 -15.25 -15.75 3.81
N ALA A 27 -14.08 -15.23 3.45
CA ALA A 27 -13.95 -14.27 2.37
C ALA A 27 -13.86 -15.01 1.03
N VAL A 28 -14.75 -14.68 0.10
CA VAL A 28 -14.73 -15.21 -1.26
C VAL A 28 -14.33 -14.09 -2.23
N LEU A 29 -13.23 -14.27 -2.93
CA LEU A 29 -12.56 -13.24 -3.73
C LEU A 29 -12.57 -13.60 -5.22
N ALA A 30 -12.35 -12.58 -6.07
CA ALA A 30 -11.96 -12.72 -7.47
C ALA A 30 -10.69 -11.89 -7.72
N HIS A 31 -9.61 -12.17 -6.97
CA HIS A 31 -8.39 -11.39 -6.94
C HIS A 31 -7.21 -12.23 -7.45
N GLU A 32 -6.79 -11.99 -8.69
CA GLU A 32 -5.60 -12.65 -9.23
C GLU A 32 -4.35 -12.06 -8.55
N ASP A 33 -3.48 -12.95 -8.07
CA ASP A 33 -2.26 -12.59 -7.35
C ASP A 33 -2.54 -11.68 -6.14
N ILE A 34 -3.03 -12.27 -5.04
CA ILE A 34 -3.39 -11.53 -3.81
C ILE A 34 -2.19 -10.75 -3.28
N ASP A 35 -2.28 -9.42 -3.31
CA ASP A 35 -1.23 -8.53 -2.84
C ASP A 35 -1.18 -8.40 -1.31
N SER A 36 -0.06 -7.87 -0.79
CA SER A 36 0.16 -7.65 0.65
C SER A 36 -0.91 -6.76 1.28
N THR A 37 -1.38 -5.72 0.58
CA THR A 37 -2.40 -4.78 1.07
C THR A 37 -3.77 -5.47 1.23
N ALA A 38 -4.15 -6.29 0.24
CA ALA A 38 -5.37 -7.09 0.31
C ALA A 38 -5.30 -8.11 1.46
N ALA A 39 -4.14 -8.77 1.59
CA ALA A 39 -3.91 -9.73 2.67
C ALA A 39 -4.00 -9.07 4.05
N GLU A 40 -3.34 -7.95 4.28
CA GLU A 40 -3.39 -7.20 5.54
C GLU A 40 -4.82 -6.78 5.88
N THR A 41 -5.56 -6.27 4.90
CA THR A 41 -6.95 -5.88 5.12
C THR A 41 -7.84 -7.06 5.52
N LEU A 42 -7.64 -8.24 4.93
CA LEU A 42 -8.35 -9.47 5.31
C LEU A 42 -7.96 -9.97 6.71
N ILE A 43 -6.68 -9.84 7.07
CA ILE A 43 -6.16 -10.14 8.41
C ILE A 43 -6.81 -9.24 9.45
N ASP A 44 -6.86 -7.93 9.20
CA ASP A 44 -7.50 -6.95 10.09
C ASP A 44 -9.00 -7.24 10.30
N LYS A 45 -9.67 -7.72 9.25
CA LYS A 45 -11.06 -8.17 9.32
C LYS A 45 -11.23 -9.51 10.03
N LYS A 46 -10.16 -10.20 10.41
CA LYS A 46 -10.14 -11.48 11.11
C LYS A 46 -11.00 -12.52 10.39
N VAL A 47 -10.85 -12.60 9.07
CA VAL A 47 -11.57 -13.59 8.27
C VAL A 47 -11.14 -15.00 8.66
N LYS A 48 -12.04 -15.97 8.58
CA LYS A 48 -11.78 -17.36 8.99
C LYS A 48 -10.97 -18.13 7.97
N ALA A 49 -11.22 -17.88 6.69
CA ALA A 49 -10.53 -18.46 5.55
C ALA A 49 -10.78 -17.60 4.32
N VAL A 50 -9.96 -17.79 3.30
CA VAL A 50 -10.11 -17.17 1.99
C VAL A 50 -10.37 -18.25 0.93
N ILE A 51 -11.41 -18.06 0.11
CA ILE A 51 -11.65 -18.81 -1.12
C ILE A 51 -11.52 -17.83 -2.27
N ASN A 52 -10.68 -18.12 -3.24
CA ASN A 52 -10.49 -17.27 -4.40
C ASN A 52 -10.93 -17.97 -5.69
N VAL A 53 -11.74 -17.29 -6.51
CA VAL A 53 -12.21 -17.84 -7.79
C VAL A 53 -11.24 -17.54 -8.94
N LYS A 54 -10.09 -16.93 -8.62
CA LYS A 54 -8.94 -16.72 -9.49
C LYS A 54 -7.69 -17.26 -8.80
N PRO A 55 -6.59 -17.46 -9.53
CA PRO A 55 -5.33 -17.87 -8.91
C PRO A 55 -4.85 -16.86 -7.87
N SER A 56 -4.73 -17.29 -6.61
CA SER A 56 -4.19 -16.46 -5.52
C SER A 56 -2.69 -16.21 -5.66
N MET A 57 -1.97 -17.12 -6.34
CA MET A 57 -0.58 -16.97 -6.78
C MET A 57 -0.43 -17.61 -8.16
N THR A 58 -0.04 -16.84 -9.17
CA THR A 58 0.20 -17.35 -10.52
C THR A 58 1.64 -17.88 -10.73
N GLY A 59 2.57 -17.46 -9.88
CA GLY A 59 3.99 -17.70 -10.06
C GLY A 59 4.59 -16.95 -11.25
N ARG A 60 3.99 -15.84 -11.67
CA ARG A 60 4.55 -14.92 -12.70
C ARG A 60 5.58 -13.98 -12.10
N PHE A 61 5.39 -13.56 -10.86
CA PHE A 61 6.29 -12.70 -10.10
C PHE A 61 6.22 -13.05 -8.61
N MET A 62 7.20 -12.60 -7.86
CA MET A 62 7.24 -12.81 -6.40
C MET A 62 6.15 -12.01 -5.71
N GLN A 63 5.43 -12.65 -4.78
CA GLN A 63 4.42 -11.99 -3.96
C GLN A 63 4.33 -12.65 -2.59
N ASP A 64 3.85 -11.91 -1.60
CA ASP A 64 3.81 -12.36 -0.21
C ASP A 64 2.41 -12.38 0.42
N GLY A 65 1.37 -11.93 -0.31
CA GLY A 65 0.03 -11.81 0.25
C GLY A 65 -0.52 -13.12 0.81
N VAL A 66 -0.40 -14.24 0.07
CA VAL A 66 -0.81 -15.57 0.54
C VAL A 66 0.01 -16.00 1.75
N ILE A 67 1.33 -15.74 1.73
CA ILE A 67 2.22 -16.08 2.85
C ILE A 67 1.82 -15.33 4.11
N ARG A 68 1.49 -14.04 4.00
CA ARG A 68 1.01 -13.21 5.14
C ARG A 68 -0.27 -13.79 5.76
N LEU A 69 -1.23 -14.19 4.93
CA LEU A 69 -2.47 -14.83 5.38
C LEU A 69 -2.17 -16.14 6.14
N LEU A 70 -1.36 -17.03 5.58
CA LEU A 70 -0.99 -18.30 6.21
C LEU A 70 -0.22 -18.10 7.52
N ASN A 71 0.66 -17.12 7.61
CA ASN A 71 1.38 -16.76 8.85
C ASN A 71 0.43 -16.31 9.98
N LYS A 72 -0.78 -15.86 9.62
CA LYS A 72 -1.86 -15.53 10.56
C LYS A 72 -2.88 -16.65 10.71
N GLN A 73 -2.53 -17.86 10.26
CA GLN A 73 -3.38 -19.07 10.30
C GLN A 73 -4.70 -18.94 9.52
N ILE A 74 -4.76 -18.01 8.57
CA ILE A 74 -5.88 -17.86 7.63
C ILE A 74 -5.56 -18.71 6.40
N ARG A 75 -6.28 -19.82 6.25
CA ARG A 75 -6.08 -20.73 5.11
C ARG A 75 -6.62 -20.12 3.83
N VAL A 76 -5.91 -20.35 2.72
CA VAL A 76 -6.23 -19.83 1.39
C VAL A 76 -6.47 -20.99 0.45
N PHE A 77 -7.55 -20.89 -0.31
CA PHE A 77 -8.00 -21.90 -1.27
C PHE A 77 -8.35 -21.23 -2.59
N ASP A 78 -7.98 -21.84 -3.70
CA ASP A 78 -8.48 -21.47 -5.01
C ASP A 78 -9.57 -22.43 -5.46
N ILE A 79 -10.56 -21.88 -6.19
CA ILE A 79 -11.59 -22.64 -6.86
C ILE A 79 -11.74 -22.14 -8.30
N HIS A 80 -11.52 -23.03 -9.26
CA HIS A 80 -11.50 -22.64 -10.68
C HIS A 80 -12.91 -22.54 -11.29
N SER A 81 -13.76 -21.70 -10.69
CA SER A 81 -15.08 -21.40 -11.21
C SER A 81 -15.56 -20.02 -10.75
N SER A 82 -15.67 -19.10 -11.70
CA SER A 82 -16.13 -17.71 -11.44
C SER A 82 -17.59 -17.61 -11.00
N GLU A 83 -18.41 -18.61 -11.31
CA GLU A 83 -19.84 -18.62 -11.00
C GLU A 83 -20.12 -18.95 -9.53
N ILE A 84 -19.18 -19.63 -8.85
CA ILE A 84 -19.34 -20.03 -7.46
C ILE A 84 -19.43 -18.83 -6.53
N GLY A 85 -18.67 -17.77 -6.80
CA GLY A 85 -18.66 -16.57 -5.96
C GLY A 85 -20.07 -16.00 -5.67
N PRO A 86 -20.85 -15.63 -6.68
CA PRO A 86 -22.24 -15.18 -6.48
C PRO A 86 -23.13 -16.24 -5.78
N TRP A 87 -22.92 -17.51 -6.07
CA TRP A 87 -23.75 -18.58 -5.52
C TRP A 87 -23.58 -18.75 -3.99
N VAL A 88 -22.35 -18.61 -3.49
CA VAL A 88 -22.08 -18.78 -2.04
C VAL A 88 -22.30 -17.50 -1.25
N ASN A 89 -22.53 -16.37 -1.92
CA ASN A 89 -22.63 -15.09 -1.24
C ASN A 89 -23.73 -15.06 -0.19
N GLN A 90 -23.37 -14.70 1.06
CA GLN A 90 -24.21 -14.64 2.24
C GLN A 90 -24.81 -15.99 2.66
N ARG A 91 -24.23 -17.11 2.22
CA ARG A 91 -24.68 -18.46 2.58
C ARG A 91 -23.68 -19.17 3.48
N GLU A 92 -24.18 -20.15 4.24
CA GLU A 92 -23.31 -21.04 5.02
C GLU A 92 -22.61 -22.03 4.10
N VAL A 93 -21.29 -22.07 4.20
CA VAL A 93 -20.45 -23.01 3.46
C VAL A 93 -19.58 -23.83 4.40
N GLU A 94 -19.18 -24.99 3.95
CA GLU A 94 -18.27 -25.89 4.66
C GLU A 94 -17.15 -26.32 3.72
N ILE A 95 -15.92 -26.06 4.13
CA ILE A 95 -14.71 -26.63 3.53
C ILE A 95 -14.42 -27.92 4.28
N ASN A 96 -14.40 -29.03 3.58
CA ASN A 96 -14.04 -30.35 4.15
C ASN A 96 -13.00 -30.98 3.23
N GLN A 97 -11.75 -31.07 3.72
CA GLN A 97 -10.59 -31.43 2.93
C GLN A 97 -10.39 -30.46 1.73
N ASP A 98 -10.50 -31.00 0.53
CA ASP A 98 -10.36 -30.31 -0.77
C ASP A 98 -11.70 -30.01 -1.45
N ARG A 99 -12.81 -30.07 -0.72
CA ARG A 99 -14.16 -29.89 -1.26
C ARG A 99 -14.91 -28.77 -0.58
N LEU A 100 -15.65 -28.01 -1.37
CA LEU A 100 -16.54 -26.97 -0.90
C LEU A 100 -17.99 -27.46 -0.96
N PHE A 101 -18.67 -27.34 0.17
CA PHE A 101 -20.09 -27.67 0.31
C PHE A 101 -20.88 -26.41 0.63
N LEU A 102 -22.05 -26.29 0.01
CA LEU A 102 -23.05 -25.29 0.32
C LEU A 102 -24.14 -25.92 1.19
N ASP A 103 -24.50 -25.28 2.28
CA ASP A 103 -25.69 -25.65 3.07
C ASP A 103 -26.92 -24.97 2.42
N TYR A 104 -27.75 -25.78 1.78
CA TYR A 104 -28.99 -25.32 1.18
C TYR A 104 -30.17 -26.01 1.79
N SER A 105 -30.95 -25.28 2.59
CA SER A 105 -32.16 -25.83 3.31
C SER A 105 -31.86 -27.09 4.14
N GLY A 106 -30.70 -27.10 4.82
CA GLY A 106 -30.29 -28.25 5.66
C GLY A 106 -29.68 -29.42 4.89
N ARG A 107 -29.57 -29.32 3.57
CA ARG A 107 -28.86 -30.29 2.72
C ARG A 107 -27.51 -29.75 2.30
N LYS A 108 -26.48 -30.58 2.46
CA LYS A 108 -25.13 -30.24 1.96
C LYS A 108 -25.02 -30.63 0.50
N ILE A 109 -24.76 -29.64 -0.34
CA ILE A 109 -24.52 -29.81 -1.75
C ILE A 109 -23.03 -29.55 -2.00
N GLU A 110 -22.33 -30.50 -2.59
CA GLU A 110 -20.95 -30.30 -3.06
C GLU A 110 -20.98 -29.36 -4.27
N ILE A 111 -20.16 -28.28 -4.22
CA ILE A 111 -20.16 -27.25 -5.24
C ILE A 111 -18.81 -27.11 -5.96
N GLY A 112 -17.76 -27.76 -5.49
CA GLY A 112 -16.50 -27.78 -6.23
C GLY A 112 -15.30 -28.26 -5.41
N PHE A 113 -14.20 -28.43 -6.15
CA PHE A 113 -12.90 -28.77 -5.59
C PHE A 113 -12.09 -27.52 -5.29
N LEU A 114 -11.37 -27.56 -4.19
CA LEU A 114 -10.53 -26.50 -3.68
C LEU A 114 -9.06 -26.92 -3.77
N GLN A 115 -8.23 -26.05 -4.33
CA GLN A 115 -6.79 -26.15 -4.23
C GLN A 115 -6.30 -25.34 -3.03
N GLU A 116 -5.85 -26.01 -1.99
CA GLU A 116 -5.28 -25.34 -0.83
C GLU A 116 -3.84 -24.87 -1.10
N TYR A 117 -3.53 -23.66 -0.66
CA TYR A 117 -2.14 -23.16 -0.64
C TYR A 117 -1.40 -23.76 0.56
N THR A 118 -0.42 -24.59 0.25
CA THR A 118 0.49 -25.21 1.23
C THR A 118 1.90 -24.68 1.02
N GLN A 119 2.77 -24.83 2.02
CA GLN A 119 4.15 -24.38 1.91
C GLN A 119 4.90 -24.97 0.69
N PRO A 120 4.76 -26.29 0.36
CA PRO A 120 5.37 -26.84 -0.85
C PRO A 120 4.87 -26.19 -2.14
N LEU A 121 3.56 -25.92 -2.28
CA LEU A 121 2.99 -25.27 -3.44
C LEU A 121 3.52 -23.84 -3.58
N ILE A 122 3.57 -23.09 -2.47
CA ILE A 122 4.09 -21.72 -2.45
C ILE A 122 5.57 -21.72 -2.86
N SER A 123 6.38 -22.64 -2.34
CA SER A 123 7.80 -22.75 -2.72
C SER A 123 7.97 -23.00 -4.21
N ALA A 124 7.21 -23.93 -4.79
CA ALA A 124 7.23 -24.21 -6.21
C ALA A 124 6.82 -23.01 -7.07
N LEU A 125 5.79 -22.26 -6.65
CA LEU A 125 5.35 -21.04 -7.35
C LEU A 125 6.40 -19.92 -7.24
N ASN A 126 7.05 -19.77 -6.10
CA ASN A 126 8.13 -18.81 -5.92
C ASN A 126 9.38 -19.15 -6.73
N GLU A 127 9.74 -20.42 -6.81
CA GLU A 127 10.83 -20.89 -7.70
C GLU A 127 10.51 -20.59 -9.18
N LYS A 128 9.27 -20.85 -9.60
CA LYS A 128 8.79 -20.49 -10.94
C LYS A 128 8.87 -18.98 -11.19
N ALA A 129 8.45 -18.16 -10.21
CA ALA A 129 8.53 -16.70 -10.29
C ALA A 129 9.98 -16.21 -10.37
N ALA A 130 10.87 -16.79 -9.55
CA ALA A 130 12.30 -16.47 -9.57
C ALA A 130 12.95 -16.79 -10.93
N GLY A 131 12.59 -17.92 -11.53
CA GLY A 131 13.06 -18.30 -12.88
C GLY A 131 12.59 -17.37 -14.00
N LYS A 132 11.49 -16.62 -13.79
CA LYS A 132 10.93 -15.67 -14.77
C LYS A 132 11.22 -14.20 -14.44
N LYS A 133 11.99 -13.94 -13.41
CA LYS A 133 12.21 -12.56 -12.90
C LYS A 133 12.80 -11.64 -13.96
N THR A 134 13.78 -12.11 -14.74
CA THR A 134 14.43 -11.31 -15.79
C THR A 134 13.43 -10.93 -16.89
N GLU A 135 12.67 -11.90 -17.41
CA GLU A 135 11.64 -11.67 -18.43
C GLU A 135 10.57 -10.67 -17.93
N ALA A 136 10.05 -10.89 -16.71
CA ALA A 136 9.08 -10.01 -16.11
C ALA A 136 9.63 -8.58 -15.90
N PHE A 137 10.92 -8.46 -15.58
CA PHE A 137 11.58 -7.16 -15.42
C PHE A 137 11.76 -6.44 -16.76
N GLU A 138 12.16 -7.14 -17.82
CA GLU A 138 12.28 -6.59 -19.17
C GLU A 138 10.92 -6.06 -19.66
N ASP A 139 9.85 -6.86 -19.52
CA ASP A 139 8.49 -6.48 -19.86
C ASP A 139 8.03 -5.25 -19.05
N PHE A 140 8.30 -5.25 -17.75
CA PHE A 140 7.93 -4.14 -16.87
C PHE A 140 8.66 -2.84 -17.23
N CYS A 141 9.94 -2.91 -17.53
CA CYS A 141 10.74 -1.76 -18.00
C CYS A 141 10.22 -1.25 -19.34
N GLY A 142 10.01 -2.13 -20.31
CA GLY A 142 9.46 -1.77 -21.61
C GLY A 142 8.12 -1.06 -21.50
N ASN A 143 7.19 -1.60 -20.69
CA ASN A 143 5.89 -0.98 -20.41
C ASN A 143 6.06 0.37 -19.70
N SER A 144 6.98 0.47 -18.73
CA SER A 144 7.22 1.70 -17.99
C SER A 144 7.69 2.83 -18.91
N PHE A 145 8.63 2.56 -19.80
CA PHE A 145 9.10 3.52 -20.78
C PHE A 145 8.03 3.89 -21.79
N TYR A 146 7.27 2.92 -22.29
CA TYR A 146 6.16 3.16 -23.18
C TYR A 146 5.10 4.09 -22.54
N TYR A 147 4.67 3.80 -21.32
CA TYR A 147 3.70 4.63 -20.62
C TYR A 147 4.26 5.99 -20.26
N ALA A 148 5.53 6.10 -19.87
CA ALA A 148 6.18 7.36 -19.60
C ALA A 148 6.21 8.23 -20.85
N SER A 149 6.63 7.69 -21.99
CA SER A 149 6.65 8.43 -23.26
C SER A 149 5.26 8.89 -23.70
N ARG A 150 4.26 8.00 -23.59
CA ARG A 150 2.88 8.31 -23.94
C ARG A 150 2.28 9.44 -23.08
N ASP A 151 2.58 9.43 -21.80
CA ASP A 151 1.94 10.32 -20.82
C ASP A 151 2.71 11.62 -20.58
N LEU A 152 3.97 11.73 -21.07
CA LEU A 152 4.87 12.88 -20.83
C LEU A 152 4.26 14.21 -21.28
N GLU A 153 3.75 14.30 -22.50
CA GLU A 153 3.19 15.54 -23.02
C GLU A 153 1.97 15.99 -22.21
N THR A 154 1.10 15.05 -21.85
CA THR A 154 -0.07 15.33 -21.02
C THR A 154 0.34 15.78 -19.62
N LEU A 155 1.34 15.13 -19.01
CA LEU A 155 1.88 15.50 -17.72
C LEU A 155 2.43 16.94 -17.73
N LEU A 156 3.25 17.27 -18.73
CA LEU A 156 3.84 18.61 -18.84
C LEU A 156 2.77 19.70 -19.02
N LYS A 157 1.77 19.47 -19.89
CA LYS A 157 0.66 20.41 -20.08
C LYS A 157 -0.14 20.60 -18.77
N GLN A 158 -0.44 19.54 -18.06
CA GLN A 158 -1.15 19.63 -16.78
C GLN A 158 -0.29 20.31 -15.72
N TRP A 159 1.00 20.01 -15.69
CA TRP A 159 1.95 20.65 -14.80
C TRP A 159 2.03 22.17 -15.04
N GLU A 160 2.17 22.62 -16.26
CA GLU A 160 2.26 24.06 -16.61
C GLU A 160 0.96 24.80 -16.27
N ASN A 161 -0.19 24.19 -16.55
CA ASN A 161 -1.51 24.79 -16.31
C ASN A 161 -1.92 24.80 -14.84
N TRP A 162 -1.27 23.98 -14.00
CA TRP A 162 -1.60 23.93 -12.57
C TRP A 162 -0.99 25.13 -11.85
N LYS A 163 -1.86 26.03 -11.41
CA LYS A 163 -1.47 27.18 -10.58
C LYS A 163 -1.64 26.80 -9.11
N GLY A 164 -0.53 26.62 -8.39
CA GLY A 164 -0.56 26.42 -6.95
C GLY A 164 -0.98 27.70 -6.21
N SER A 165 -1.53 27.51 -5.02
CA SER A 165 -1.87 28.62 -4.10
C SER A 165 -0.70 29.03 -3.21
N ASN A 166 0.43 28.32 -3.28
CA ASN A 166 1.58 28.45 -2.38
C ASN A 166 1.26 28.15 -0.90
N SER A 167 0.23 27.32 -0.66
CA SER A 167 -0.23 26.99 0.70
C SER A 167 0.81 26.20 1.52
N LEU A 168 1.79 25.58 0.86
CA LEU A 168 2.88 24.81 1.48
C LEU A 168 4.25 25.45 1.27
N GLN A 169 4.28 26.75 0.91
CA GLN A 169 5.53 27.43 0.56
C GLN A 169 6.58 27.33 1.68
N GLY A 170 7.74 26.76 1.36
CA GLY A 170 8.86 26.60 2.29
C GLY A 170 8.62 25.60 3.42
N GLN A 171 7.55 24.79 3.35
CA GLN A 171 7.25 23.78 4.35
C GLN A 171 7.72 22.39 3.87
N ASP A 172 8.20 21.61 4.82
CA ASP A 172 8.37 20.17 4.64
C ASP A 172 7.02 19.47 4.83
N VAL A 173 6.73 18.47 4.01
CA VAL A 173 5.46 17.71 4.06
C VAL A 173 5.71 16.22 4.14
N CYS A 174 4.79 15.49 4.77
CA CYS A 174 4.79 14.03 4.78
C CYS A 174 3.62 13.50 3.95
N ILE A 175 3.92 12.72 2.92
CA ILE A 175 2.91 12.02 2.10
C ILE A 175 2.89 10.55 2.51
N VAL A 176 1.72 10.06 2.93
CA VAL A 176 1.51 8.67 3.36
C VAL A 176 0.67 7.93 2.32
N ILE A 177 1.21 6.83 1.82
CA ILE A 177 0.62 5.97 0.78
C ILE A 177 0.50 4.56 1.34
N ARG A 178 -0.53 3.80 0.92
CA ARG A 178 -0.71 2.40 1.33
C ARG A 178 0.15 1.45 0.50
N GLY A 179 1.45 1.40 0.79
CA GLY A 179 2.35 0.36 0.30
C GLY A 179 2.59 -0.74 1.34
N ALA A 180 3.45 -1.70 1.04
CA ALA A 180 3.82 -2.73 2.01
C ALA A 180 4.48 -2.10 3.25
N ASP A 181 4.10 -2.59 4.43
CA ASP A 181 4.66 -2.21 5.74
C ASP A 181 4.61 -0.71 6.10
N TYR A 182 3.82 0.11 5.35
CA TYR A 182 3.76 1.57 5.53
C TYR A 182 3.35 2.01 6.95
N VAL A 183 2.55 1.21 7.65
CA VAL A 183 2.12 1.50 9.03
C VAL A 183 3.31 1.47 9.98
N GLN A 184 4.20 0.48 9.80
CA GLN A 184 5.42 0.37 10.60
C GLN A 184 6.38 1.51 10.25
N ASP A 185 6.53 1.82 8.96
CA ASP A 185 7.35 2.95 8.50
C ASP A 185 6.83 4.27 9.08
N LEU A 186 5.52 4.52 9.03
CA LEU A 186 4.89 5.71 9.60
C LEU A 186 5.14 5.81 11.11
N TYR A 187 4.97 4.72 11.85
CA TYR A 187 5.26 4.69 13.29
C TYR A 187 6.69 5.12 13.61
N TYR A 188 7.68 4.53 12.91
CA TYR A 188 9.09 4.86 13.16
C TYR A 188 9.46 6.26 12.64
N ALA A 189 8.89 6.68 11.51
CA ALA A 189 9.08 8.01 10.97
C ALA A 189 8.61 9.08 11.96
N ASN A 190 7.38 8.97 12.47
CA ASN A 190 6.82 9.89 13.47
C ASN A 190 7.64 9.93 14.75
N LYS A 191 8.10 8.78 15.21
CA LYS A 191 8.84 8.69 16.46
C LYS A 191 10.24 9.32 16.41
N TYR A 192 10.89 9.31 15.24
CA TYR A 192 12.33 9.61 15.17
C TYR A 192 12.71 10.68 14.15
N PHE A 193 11.87 10.98 13.15
CA PHE A 193 12.29 11.80 12.02
C PHE A 193 11.35 12.95 11.70
N LEU A 194 10.04 12.77 11.86
CA LEU A 194 9.07 13.77 11.47
C LEU A 194 8.73 14.67 12.67
N PRO A 195 8.92 16.00 12.55
CA PRO A 195 8.59 16.91 13.64
C PRO A 195 7.07 16.97 13.89
N PRO A 196 6.67 17.22 15.14
CA PRO A 196 5.27 17.53 15.44
C PRO A 196 4.79 18.75 14.64
N GLY A 197 3.55 18.70 14.14
CA GLY A 197 2.96 19.80 13.36
C GLY A 197 3.39 19.87 11.88
N MET A 198 4.19 18.92 11.40
CA MET A 198 4.46 18.80 9.97
C MET A 198 3.17 18.54 9.20
N CYS A 199 2.97 19.23 8.08
CA CYS A 199 1.82 18.99 7.21
C CYS A 199 1.76 17.54 6.72
N ARG A 200 0.59 16.93 6.84
CA ARG A 200 0.33 15.52 6.52
C ARG A 200 -0.63 15.41 5.35
N ILE A 201 -0.22 14.71 4.32
CA ILE A 201 -1.02 14.39 3.14
C ILE A 201 -1.25 12.88 3.12
N ALA A 202 -2.49 12.46 3.25
CA ALA A 202 -2.86 11.05 3.10
C ALA A 202 -3.31 10.78 1.67
N VAL A 203 -2.83 9.69 1.08
CA VAL A 203 -3.28 9.22 -0.23
C VAL A 203 -4.35 8.16 -0.02
N ASP A 204 -5.57 8.48 -0.44
CA ASP A 204 -6.73 7.59 -0.33
C ASP A 204 -6.91 7.01 1.08
N GLY A 205 -7.11 5.72 1.20
CA GLY A 205 -7.33 5.04 2.48
C GLY A 205 -6.13 5.03 3.45
N ALA A 206 -5.00 5.67 3.13
CA ALA A 206 -3.95 5.90 4.13
C ALA A 206 -4.46 6.79 5.28
N ALA A 207 -5.46 7.64 5.01
CA ALA A 207 -6.11 8.48 6.01
C ALA A 207 -6.73 7.68 7.17
N ASP A 208 -7.29 6.50 6.87
CA ASP A 208 -7.92 5.65 7.88
C ASP A 208 -6.90 5.12 8.89
N GLU A 209 -5.73 4.73 8.41
CA GLU A 209 -4.68 4.19 9.29
C GLU A 209 -4.00 5.29 10.11
N MET A 210 -3.74 6.45 9.51
CA MET A 210 -3.24 7.61 10.24
C MET A 210 -4.18 7.96 11.42
N ARG A 211 -5.49 7.95 11.20
CA ARG A 211 -6.47 8.22 12.27
C ARG A 211 -6.49 7.15 13.35
N LYS A 212 -6.33 5.87 13.02
CA LYS A 212 -6.16 4.80 14.02
C LYS A 212 -4.93 5.01 14.90
N MET A 213 -3.90 5.64 14.36
CA MET A 213 -2.69 6.02 15.10
C MET A 213 -2.84 7.34 15.88
N GLY A 214 -4.03 7.97 15.85
CA GLY A 214 -4.30 9.23 16.52
C GLY A 214 -3.84 10.46 15.75
N GLU A 215 -3.53 10.33 14.46
CA GLU A 215 -3.11 11.42 13.59
C GLU A 215 -4.20 11.80 12.59
N CYS A 216 -4.46 13.10 12.45
CA CYS A 216 -5.34 13.60 11.41
C CYS A 216 -4.50 14.15 10.26
N PRO A 217 -4.72 13.74 9.00
CA PRO A 217 -4.11 14.38 7.86
C PRO A 217 -4.68 15.79 7.66
N ASP A 218 -3.85 16.72 7.16
CA ASP A 218 -4.30 18.05 6.73
C ASP A 218 -4.99 17.97 5.36
N TYR A 219 -4.53 17.06 4.51
CA TYR A 219 -5.08 16.80 3.18
C TYR A 219 -5.33 15.31 2.96
N ILE A 220 -6.42 15.00 2.27
CA ILE A 220 -6.67 13.67 1.71
C ILE A 220 -6.75 13.83 0.19
N ILE A 221 -5.85 13.16 -0.53
CA ILE A 221 -5.74 13.26 -1.99
C ILE A 221 -5.94 11.88 -2.61
N GLY A 222 -6.79 11.78 -3.62
CA GLY A 222 -6.97 10.53 -4.35
C GLY A 222 -8.36 10.35 -4.97
N ASP A 223 -8.68 9.12 -5.40
CA ASP A 223 -9.98 8.77 -5.98
C ASP A 223 -11.10 8.61 -4.94
N MET A 224 -10.74 8.67 -3.66
CA MET A 224 -11.59 8.61 -2.46
C MET A 224 -12.38 7.32 -2.26
N ASP A 225 -12.32 6.36 -3.17
CA ASP A 225 -13.18 5.17 -3.12
C ASP A 225 -12.78 4.17 -2.01
N SER A 226 -11.58 4.33 -1.45
CA SER A 226 -11.07 3.53 -0.33
C SER A 226 -11.00 4.28 1.01
N VAL A 227 -11.51 5.50 1.09
CA VAL A 227 -11.53 6.32 2.30
C VAL A 227 -12.83 6.09 3.07
N SER A 228 -12.75 5.85 4.37
CA SER A 228 -13.94 5.71 5.21
C SER A 228 -14.66 7.04 5.40
N ASN A 229 -15.98 6.99 5.63
CA ASN A 229 -16.76 8.20 5.94
C ASN A 229 -16.20 8.95 7.15
N SER A 230 -15.70 8.23 8.15
CA SER A 230 -15.11 8.85 9.35
C SER A 230 -13.84 9.64 9.02
N SER A 231 -13.04 9.20 8.05
CA SER A 231 -11.85 9.93 7.60
C SER A 231 -12.21 11.09 6.68
N LEU A 232 -13.20 10.94 5.81
CA LEU A 232 -13.71 12.06 5.03
C LEU A 232 -14.23 13.21 5.90
N CYS A 233 -14.86 12.89 7.04
CA CYS A 233 -15.37 13.86 8.00
C CYS A 233 -14.34 14.32 9.04
N SER A 234 -13.04 14.08 8.84
CA SER A 234 -12.00 14.42 9.84
C SER A 234 -11.64 15.91 9.92
N GLY A 235 -12.11 16.72 8.98
CA GLY A 235 -11.71 18.12 8.84
C GLY A 235 -10.54 18.36 7.88
N ALA A 236 -9.97 17.29 7.31
CA ALA A 236 -8.95 17.40 6.27
C ALA A 236 -9.51 18.07 5.00
N ARG A 237 -8.67 18.81 4.29
CA ARG A 237 -9.02 19.30 2.94
C ARG A 237 -9.03 18.11 1.97
N LEU A 238 -10.14 17.95 1.26
CA LEU A 238 -10.35 16.85 0.33
C LEU A 238 -10.01 17.31 -1.08
N ILE A 239 -9.11 16.59 -1.75
CA ILE A 239 -8.69 16.85 -3.12
C ILE A 239 -8.90 15.58 -3.93
N VAL A 240 -9.94 15.59 -4.76
CA VAL A 240 -10.32 14.43 -5.58
C VAL A 240 -9.46 14.39 -6.84
N HIS A 241 -8.75 13.29 -7.01
CA HIS A 241 -7.98 13.02 -8.21
C HIS A 241 -8.93 12.56 -9.31
N GLU A 242 -9.04 13.37 -10.38
CA GLU A 242 -9.76 13.03 -11.60
C GLU A 242 -8.90 12.12 -12.47
N ASP A 243 -9.55 11.14 -13.08
CA ASP A 243 -8.90 10.30 -14.09
C ASP A 243 -8.56 11.10 -15.37
N ARG A 244 -7.91 10.41 -16.33
CA ARG A 244 -7.49 11.01 -17.60
C ARG A 244 -8.64 11.66 -18.37
N ASP A 245 -9.86 11.11 -18.23
CA ASP A 245 -11.07 11.59 -18.93
C ASP A 245 -11.83 12.67 -18.11
N GLY A 246 -11.31 13.05 -16.93
CA GLY A 246 -11.93 14.04 -16.04
C GLY A 246 -13.06 13.45 -15.19
N ARG A 247 -13.10 12.13 -15.02
CA ARG A 247 -14.10 11.50 -14.14
C ARG A 247 -13.56 11.45 -12.72
N ALA A 248 -14.39 11.83 -11.78
CA ALA A 248 -14.09 11.86 -10.36
C ALA A 248 -15.15 11.08 -9.55
N PRO A 249 -15.15 9.74 -9.59
CA PRO A 249 -16.18 8.92 -8.93
C PRO A 249 -16.32 9.22 -7.43
N GLY A 250 -15.23 9.58 -6.76
CA GLY A 250 -15.21 9.91 -5.34
C GLY A 250 -16.01 11.15 -4.96
N LEU A 251 -16.24 12.09 -5.88
CA LEU A 251 -17.06 13.27 -5.61
C LEU A 251 -18.47 12.91 -5.16
N HIS A 252 -19.07 11.87 -5.71
CA HIS A 252 -20.41 11.43 -5.32
C HIS A 252 -20.48 10.99 -3.85
N GLN A 253 -19.45 10.30 -3.35
CA GLN A 253 -19.38 9.91 -1.95
C GLN A 253 -19.24 11.13 -1.04
N ILE A 254 -18.41 12.09 -1.43
CA ILE A 254 -18.19 13.35 -0.68
C ILE A 254 -19.47 14.17 -0.62
N GLN A 255 -20.16 14.33 -1.75
CA GLN A 255 -21.44 15.07 -1.82
C GLN A 255 -22.53 14.42 -0.96
N LYS A 256 -22.61 13.08 -0.93
CA LYS A 256 -23.53 12.36 -0.03
C LYS A 256 -23.29 12.70 1.44
N GLN A 257 -22.06 12.99 1.83
CA GLN A 257 -21.70 13.41 3.19
C GLN A 257 -21.86 14.93 3.41
N LYS A 258 -22.36 15.66 2.41
CA LYS A 258 -22.49 17.14 2.42
C LYS A 258 -21.13 17.84 2.68
N LEU A 259 -20.05 17.24 2.22
CA LEU A 259 -18.70 17.79 2.30
C LEU A 259 -18.34 18.47 0.98
N THR A 260 -17.38 19.40 1.05
CA THR A 260 -16.79 20.06 -0.12
C THR A 260 -15.43 19.44 -0.44
N ALA A 261 -15.09 19.38 -1.72
CA ALA A 261 -13.77 18.95 -2.16
C ALA A 261 -13.33 19.77 -3.37
N GLU A 262 -12.04 19.95 -3.49
CA GLU A 262 -11.39 20.44 -4.71
C GLU A 262 -11.13 19.25 -5.65
N THR A 263 -10.98 19.49 -6.94
CA THR A 263 -10.58 18.46 -7.90
C THR A 263 -9.24 18.80 -8.50
N VAL A 264 -8.47 17.77 -8.80
CA VAL A 264 -7.23 17.89 -9.54
C VAL A 264 -7.19 16.86 -10.65
N ARG A 265 -7.00 17.34 -11.89
CA ARG A 265 -6.76 16.47 -13.04
C ARG A 265 -5.27 16.35 -13.25
N PHE A 266 -4.75 15.15 -13.02
CA PHE A 266 -3.34 14.85 -13.21
C PHE A 266 -3.17 13.43 -13.74
N VAL A 267 -2.32 13.26 -14.76
CA VAL A 267 -2.06 11.94 -15.33
C VAL A 267 -1.25 11.09 -14.35
N GLY A 268 -1.69 9.85 -14.13
CA GLY A 268 -0.99 8.92 -13.26
C GLY A 268 -1.81 8.42 -12.09
N LEU A 269 -1.13 8.12 -11.01
CA LEU A 269 -1.71 7.55 -9.79
C LEU A 269 -2.04 8.66 -8.78
N SER A 270 -2.89 8.33 -7.80
CA SER A 270 -3.16 9.26 -6.69
C SER A 270 -1.88 9.67 -5.95
N GLU A 271 -0.86 8.78 -5.85
CA GLU A 271 0.44 9.15 -5.28
C GLU A 271 1.19 10.19 -6.15
N ASP A 272 1.09 10.07 -7.48
CA ASP A 272 1.72 11.03 -8.40
C ASP A 272 1.05 12.40 -8.29
N ALA A 273 -0.29 12.41 -8.20
CA ALA A 273 -1.07 13.63 -8.00
C ALA A 273 -0.76 14.30 -6.64
N ALA A 274 -0.56 13.52 -5.57
CA ALA A 274 -0.19 14.04 -4.26
C ALA A 274 1.21 14.65 -4.25
N ILE A 275 2.18 14.03 -4.91
CA ILE A 275 3.53 14.58 -5.08
C ILE A 275 3.47 15.88 -5.91
N ALA A 276 2.72 15.87 -7.04
CA ALA A 276 2.54 17.03 -7.88
C ALA A 276 1.89 18.20 -7.11
N PHE A 277 0.85 17.90 -6.32
CA PHE A 277 0.19 18.88 -5.44
C PHE A 277 1.20 19.52 -4.48
N ALA A 278 1.92 18.71 -3.71
CA ALA A 278 2.89 19.22 -2.75
C ALA A 278 3.94 20.13 -3.41
N LEU A 279 4.45 19.73 -4.57
CA LEU A 279 5.43 20.53 -5.32
C LEU A 279 4.83 21.85 -5.83
N LYS A 280 3.60 21.83 -6.36
CA LYS A 280 2.89 23.01 -6.88
C LYS A 280 2.46 23.96 -5.77
N GLU A 281 2.17 23.45 -4.59
CA GLU A 281 1.88 24.27 -3.40
C GLU A 281 3.17 24.83 -2.73
N GLY A 282 4.36 24.51 -3.26
CA GLY A 282 5.63 25.10 -2.84
C GLY A 282 6.34 24.35 -1.71
N ALA A 283 6.00 23.08 -1.47
CA ALA A 283 6.70 22.26 -0.47
C ALA A 283 8.21 22.20 -0.74
N GLU A 284 9.02 22.33 0.31
CA GLU A 284 10.49 22.27 0.20
C GLU A 284 10.97 20.83 0.08
N LYS A 285 10.56 19.97 1.00
CA LYS A 285 10.84 18.54 1.00
C LYS A 285 9.57 17.71 1.18
N ILE A 286 9.57 16.53 0.59
CA ILE A 286 8.48 15.57 0.64
C ILE A 286 9.01 14.29 1.27
N TYR A 287 8.63 14.01 2.50
CA TYR A 287 8.88 12.74 3.16
C TYR A 287 7.84 11.74 2.71
N LEU A 288 8.25 10.73 1.95
CA LEU A 288 7.37 9.77 1.32
C LEU A 288 7.35 8.46 2.11
N ILE A 289 6.18 8.04 2.58
CA ILE A 289 5.97 6.79 3.31
C ILE A 289 5.08 5.87 2.49
N GLY A 290 5.48 4.61 2.33
CA GLY A 290 4.70 3.59 1.65
C GLY A 290 4.57 3.77 0.13
N GLY A 291 5.35 4.66 -0.49
CA GLY A 291 5.33 4.87 -1.93
C GLY A 291 5.71 3.61 -2.71
N HIS A 292 5.07 3.38 -3.86
CA HIS A 292 5.40 2.27 -4.73
C HIS A 292 6.69 2.58 -5.51
N ARG A 293 7.64 1.63 -5.52
CA ARG A 293 8.94 1.86 -6.17
C ARG A 293 9.50 0.68 -6.95
N ASP A 294 8.96 -0.51 -6.78
CA ASP A 294 9.49 -1.70 -7.43
C ASP A 294 8.45 -2.43 -8.28
N MET A 295 8.94 -3.26 -9.19
CA MET A 295 8.13 -4.02 -10.13
C MET A 295 7.08 -4.89 -9.44
N GLU A 296 7.44 -5.57 -8.36
CA GLU A 296 6.57 -6.53 -7.69
C GLU A 296 5.34 -5.83 -7.09
N GLU A 297 5.53 -4.63 -6.52
CA GLU A 297 4.42 -3.81 -6.01
C GLU A 297 3.47 -3.32 -7.11
N TYR A 298 3.99 -2.95 -8.26
CA TYR A 298 3.14 -2.53 -9.39
C TYR A 298 2.39 -3.71 -9.98
N LEU A 299 3.08 -4.82 -10.23
CA LEU A 299 2.48 -6.04 -10.79
C LEU A 299 1.41 -6.62 -9.87
N SER A 300 1.64 -6.65 -8.55
CA SER A 300 0.65 -7.13 -7.58
C SER A 300 -0.65 -6.33 -7.58
N LYS A 301 -0.59 -5.05 -7.97
CA LYS A 301 -1.75 -4.19 -8.17
C LYS A 301 -2.30 -4.22 -9.61
N GLY A 302 -1.89 -5.20 -10.42
CA GLY A 302 -2.31 -5.36 -11.79
C GLY A 302 -1.76 -4.29 -12.75
N ARG A 303 -0.71 -3.56 -12.34
CA ARG A 303 -0.10 -2.49 -13.14
C ARG A 303 1.13 -3.04 -13.86
N LYS A 304 1.14 -2.94 -15.17
CA LYS A 304 2.18 -3.50 -16.02
C LYS A 304 3.47 -2.65 -16.10
N GLY A 305 3.45 -1.45 -15.56
CA GLY A 305 4.59 -0.51 -15.57
C GLY A 305 4.33 0.69 -14.67
N MET A 306 5.35 1.53 -14.46
CA MET A 306 5.34 2.68 -13.56
C MET A 306 5.56 4.03 -14.28
N GLY A 307 5.02 4.18 -15.51
CA GLY A 307 5.35 5.31 -16.39
C GLY A 307 5.22 6.69 -15.75
N SER A 308 4.02 7.07 -15.26
CA SER A 308 3.79 8.37 -14.61
C SER A 308 4.59 8.54 -13.32
N SER A 309 4.69 7.50 -12.50
CA SER A 309 5.46 7.56 -11.25
C SER A 309 6.95 7.70 -11.50
N LEU A 310 7.48 7.12 -12.58
CA LEU A 310 8.85 7.35 -13.02
C LEU A 310 9.07 8.85 -13.35
N LEU A 311 8.19 9.44 -14.16
CA LEU A 311 8.25 10.85 -14.52
C LEU A 311 8.15 11.76 -13.29
N MET A 312 7.21 11.48 -12.38
CA MET A 312 7.03 12.29 -11.17
C MET A 312 8.22 12.23 -10.23
N ARG A 313 8.84 11.06 -10.05
CA ARG A 313 10.06 10.92 -9.24
C ARG A 313 11.23 11.67 -9.86
N MET A 314 11.38 11.62 -11.19
CA MET A 314 12.39 12.40 -11.92
C MET A 314 12.15 13.93 -11.77
N LEU A 315 10.90 14.39 -11.89
CA LEU A 315 10.54 15.79 -11.75
C LEU A 315 10.75 16.32 -10.33
N ALA A 316 10.36 15.54 -9.33
CA ALA A 316 10.51 15.89 -7.92
C ALA A 316 11.99 15.88 -7.46
N GLY A 317 12.81 14.99 -8.04
CA GLY A 317 14.25 14.93 -7.82
C GLY A 317 14.64 14.84 -6.35
N SER A 318 15.54 15.69 -5.92
CA SER A 318 16.08 15.73 -4.55
C SER A 318 15.09 16.21 -3.48
N ARG A 319 13.90 16.68 -3.87
CA ARG A 319 12.86 17.06 -2.91
C ARG A 319 12.20 15.87 -2.23
N ILE A 320 12.25 14.66 -2.84
CA ILE A 320 11.72 13.44 -2.22
C ILE A 320 12.76 12.84 -1.28
N ILE A 321 12.34 12.60 -0.04
CA ILE A 321 13.02 11.78 0.97
C ILE A 321 12.17 10.53 1.17
N ASP A 322 12.57 9.41 0.56
CA ASP A 322 11.83 8.15 0.63
C ASP A 322 12.17 7.42 1.93
N LEU A 323 11.17 7.29 2.82
CA LEU A 323 11.28 6.62 4.12
C LEU A 323 10.78 5.17 4.10
N LYS A 324 10.47 4.62 2.93
CA LYS A 324 10.06 3.22 2.82
C LYS A 324 11.14 2.27 3.30
N GLY A 325 10.76 1.38 4.21
CA GLY A 325 11.66 0.41 4.84
C GLY A 325 12.46 0.97 6.02
N ILE A 326 12.19 2.20 6.46
CA ILE A 326 12.87 2.81 7.63
C ILE A 326 12.71 1.97 8.90
N HIS A 327 11.59 1.26 9.04
CA HIS A 327 11.35 0.36 10.16
C HIS A 327 12.40 -0.77 10.26
N HIS A 328 12.94 -1.27 9.14
CA HIS A 328 14.01 -2.27 9.14
C HIS A 328 15.30 -1.70 9.74
N VAL A 329 15.67 -0.49 9.32
CA VAL A 329 16.87 0.20 9.83
C VAL A 329 16.75 0.45 11.33
N MET A 330 15.58 0.91 11.78
CA MET A 330 15.35 1.23 13.19
C MET A 330 15.26 -0.01 14.08
N LYS A 331 14.68 -1.11 13.59
CA LYS A 331 14.68 -2.40 14.30
C LYS A 331 16.09 -2.97 14.43
N ALA A 332 16.90 -2.91 13.38
CA ALA A 332 18.30 -3.34 13.42
C ALA A 332 19.11 -2.54 14.45
N LYS A 333 18.94 -1.21 14.48
CA LYS A 333 19.57 -0.33 15.46
C LYS A 333 19.16 -0.66 16.91
N LYS A 334 17.90 -1.04 17.14
CA LYS A 334 17.40 -1.41 18.48
C LYS A 334 17.98 -2.75 18.96
N ASN A 335 18.35 -3.64 18.04
CA ASN A 335 18.93 -4.95 18.33
C ASN A 335 20.46 -4.92 18.48
N GLU A 336 21.11 -3.77 18.25
CA GLU A 336 22.53 -3.63 18.54
C GLU A 336 22.80 -3.67 20.05
N PRO A 337 23.78 -4.48 20.51
CA PRO A 337 24.10 -4.59 21.93
C PRO A 337 24.51 -3.21 22.46
N TRP A 338 23.99 -2.82 23.62
CA TRP A 338 24.23 -1.53 24.30
C TRP A 338 25.71 -1.15 24.46
N TRP A 339 26.61 -2.13 24.51
CA TRP A 339 28.04 -1.93 24.64
C TRP A 339 28.68 -1.37 23.35
N LYS A 340 28.13 -1.62 22.14
CA LYS A 340 28.65 -1.01 20.90
C LYS A 340 28.50 0.51 20.90
N ASN A 341 27.38 1.03 21.38
CA ASN A 341 27.17 2.47 21.53
C ASN A 341 28.12 3.08 22.57
N LYS A 342 28.47 2.32 23.62
CA LYS A 342 29.42 2.77 24.66
C LYS A 342 30.87 2.76 24.16
N LEU A 343 31.25 1.81 23.32
CA LEU A 343 32.56 1.79 22.65
C LEU A 343 32.71 2.97 21.67
N HIS A 344 31.67 3.28 20.85
CA HIS A 344 31.68 4.44 19.95
C HIS A 344 31.84 5.77 20.70
N SER A 345 31.16 5.92 21.84
CA SER A 345 31.31 7.12 22.69
C SER A 345 32.71 7.20 23.34
N LEU A 346 33.28 6.07 23.74
CA LEU A 346 34.65 6.00 24.29
C LEU A 346 35.70 6.29 23.22
N PHE A 347 35.55 5.75 22.02
CA PHE A 347 36.44 6.06 20.88
C PHE A 347 36.36 7.53 20.47
N SER A 348 35.15 8.12 20.46
CA SER A 348 34.97 9.55 20.15
C SER A 348 35.58 10.47 21.25
N LEU A 349 35.55 10.04 22.51
CA LEU A 349 36.20 10.75 23.61
C LEU A 349 37.72 10.61 23.52
N TYR A 350 38.23 9.43 23.18
CA TYR A 350 39.65 9.17 23.01
C TYR A 350 40.25 9.98 21.86
N SER A 351 39.60 10.00 20.71
CA SER A 351 39.99 10.82 19.53
C SER A 351 39.95 12.32 19.82
N ARG A 352 38.99 12.81 20.63
CA ARG A 352 38.94 14.20 21.09
C ARG A 352 40.03 14.54 22.08
N ALA A 353 40.42 13.58 22.93
CA ALA A 353 41.51 13.75 23.88
C ALA A 353 42.89 13.77 23.18
N GLU A 354 43.10 12.96 22.16
CA GLU A 354 44.34 12.99 21.35
C GLU A 354 44.45 14.27 20.52
N LEU A 355 43.34 14.77 19.94
CA LEU A 355 43.31 16.03 19.22
C LEU A 355 43.62 17.24 20.12
N ARG A 356 43.22 17.21 21.40
CA ARG A 356 43.57 18.21 22.41
C ARG A 356 45.03 18.14 22.81
N LYS A 357 45.65 16.95 22.91
CA LYS A 357 47.06 16.77 23.20
C LYS A 357 47.98 17.23 22.08
N ASN A 358 47.52 17.17 20.82
CA ASN A 358 48.34 17.52 19.67
C ASN A 358 48.17 18.97 19.17
N GLY A 359 47.54 19.85 19.96
CA GLY A 359 47.55 21.32 19.76
C GLY A 359 46.92 21.83 18.45
N LYS A 360 46.06 21.05 17.76
CA LYS A 360 45.36 21.49 16.57
C LYS A 360 43.90 21.83 16.90
N GLU A 361 43.67 23.10 17.24
CA GLU A 361 42.29 23.67 17.18
C GLU A 361 41.81 23.75 15.74
N VAL A 362 40.95 22.87 15.36
CA VAL A 362 40.16 23.03 14.11
C VAL A 362 38.93 23.85 14.48
N LYS A 363 38.94 25.14 14.15
CA LYS A 363 37.73 25.97 14.16
C LYS A 363 36.79 25.47 13.07
N ILE A 364 35.75 24.76 13.43
CA ILE A 364 34.62 24.50 12.57
C ILE A 364 33.71 25.74 12.66
N LYS A 365 33.67 26.55 11.60
CA LYS A 365 32.65 27.58 11.41
C LYS A 365 31.32 26.90 11.12
N ALA A 366 30.30 27.34 11.85
CA ALA A 366 28.90 26.96 11.69
C ALA A 366 28.35 27.37 10.33
#